data_93e876055b2b3456c7b9078e40b1c78e
#
_entry.id   93e876055b2b3456c7b9078e40b1c78e
#
_cell.length_a   1.000
_cell.length_b   1.000
_cell.length_c   1.000
_cell.angle_alpha   90.00
_cell.angle_beta   90.00
_cell.angle_gamma   90.00
#
_symmetry.space_group_name_H-M   'P 1'
#
loop_
_entity.id
_entity.type
_entity.pdbx_description
1 polymer ?
#
loop_
_entity_poly.entity_id
_entity_poly.type
_entity_poly.pdbx_seq_one_letter_code
_entity_poly.pdbx_strand_id
1 'polypeptide(L)'
;MAFFPVSLNLRGRRCVVIGEIDNREAIDKAAALRDSGADVRWIIDPASLRDEDVTDAYFVISTPQDEALSARLRALADQHKFLLCCIDQPKYGFVAMTAIAKAGPVRIAIATSGLAPRVGKILRQRLQAAMDERFTRFVERLGGMKLVMQREKPGPEHAAERRAAMIEAADGFDADVHFTYPSWFDAPRG
;
A
#
# COMPACT_ATOMS: atom_id res chain seq x y z
N MET A 1 13.72 -12.35 0.83
CA MET A 1 13.56 -11.53 -0.38
C MET A 1 13.33 -10.10 0.08
N ALA A 2 14.05 -9.11 -0.45
CA ALA A 2 13.86 -7.70 -0.11
C ALA A 2 13.00 -7.03 -1.19
N PHE A 3 11.94 -6.32 -0.79
CA PHE A 3 11.11 -5.53 -1.69
C PHE A 3 11.43 -4.05 -1.54
N PHE A 4 11.51 -3.35 -2.67
CA PHE A 4 11.68 -1.91 -2.67
C PHE A 4 10.34 -1.22 -2.40
N PRO A 5 10.21 -0.37 -1.36
CA PRO A 5 8.94 0.27 -1.03
C PRO A 5 8.61 1.39 -2.03
N VAL A 6 7.42 1.34 -2.58
CA VAL A 6 6.90 2.36 -3.50
C VAL A 6 5.42 2.62 -3.22
N SER A 7 4.96 3.81 -3.63
CA SER A 7 3.55 4.13 -3.74
C SER A 7 3.16 4.20 -5.21
N LEU A 8 2.13 3.44 -5.61
CA LEU A 8 1.64 3.41 -6.98
C LEU A 8 0.50 4.39 -7.18
N ASN A 9 0.56 5.18 -8.24
CA ASN A 9 -0.59 5.93 -8.72
C ASN A 9 -1.40 5.04 -9.68
N LEU A 10 -2.53 4.54 -9.19
CA LEU A 10 -3.40 3.62 -9.93
C LEU A 10 -4.61 4.32 -10.58
N ARG A 11 -4.73 5.64 -10.48
CA ARG A 11 -5.86 6.37 -11.05
C ARG A 11 -6.00 6.12 -12.55
N GLY A 12 -7.16 5.56 -12.97
CA GLY A 12 -7.45 5.21 -14.35
C GLY A 12 -6.60 4.05 -14.90
N ARG A 13 -5.83 3.36 -14.07
CA ARG A 13 -5.08 2.17 -14.49
C ARG A 13 -5.95 0.93 -14.36
N ARG A 14 -5.92 0.08 -15.38
CA ARG A 14 -6.58 -1.22 -15.34
C ARG A 14 -5.87 -2.14 -14.35
N CYS A 15 -6.62 -2.60 -13.34
CA CYS A 15 -6.17 -3.56 -12.35
C CYS A 15 -7.07 -4.79 -12.38
N VAL A 16 -6.52 -5.97 -12.17
CA VAL A 16 -7.27 -7.21 -12.15
C VAL A 16 -7.13 -7.86 -10.78
N VAL A 17 -8.27 -8.27 -10.20
CA VAL A 17 -8.30 -9.12 -9.01
C VAL A 17 -8.83 -10.48 -9.40
N ILE A 18 -8.14 -11.54 -9.01
CA ILE A 18 -8.53 -12.92 -9.25
C ILE A 18 -8.81 -13.56 -7.90
N GLY A 19 -10.01 -14.11 -7.72
CA GLY A 19 -10.43 -14.75 -6.49
C GLY A 19 -11.94 -14.81 -6.36
N GLU A 20 -12.44 -15.81 -5.66
CA GLU A 20 -13.86 -16.10 -5.47
C GLU A 20 -14.60 -14.92 -4.82
N ILE A 21 -15.93 -14.83 -5.10
CA ILE A 21 -16.77 -13.71 -4.69
C ILE A 21 -16.91 -13.57 -3.17
N ASP A 22 -16.79 -14.68 -2.44
CA ASP A 22 -16.85 -14.77 -0.98
C ASP A 22 -15.46 -14.73 -0.31
N ASN A 23 -14.40 -14.72 -1.10
CA ASN A 23 -13.04 -14.59 -0.59
C ASN A 23 -12.81 -13.18 -0.05
N ARG A 24 -12.69 -13.07 1.28
CA ARG A 24 -12.52 -11.78 1.96
C ARG A 24 -11.28 -11.01 1.49
N GLU A 25 -10.19 -11.71 1.22
CA GLU A 25 -8.95 -11.08 0.73
C GLU A 25 -9.18 -10.45 -0.66
N ALA A 26 -9.87 -11.14 -1.58
CA ALA A 26 -10.20 -10.62 -2.89
C ALA A 26 -11.13 -9.39 -2.79
N ILE A 27 -12.15 -9.45 -1.92
CA ILE A 27 -13.07 -8.34 -1.64
C ILE A 27 -12.27 -7.10 -1.17
N ASP A 28 -11.43 -7.27 -0.15
CA ASP A 28 -10.65 -6.20 0.45
C ASP A 28 -9.66 -5.58 -0.56
N LYS A 29 -9.04 -6.41 -1.43
CA LYS A 29 -8.12 -5.91 -2.47
C LYS A 29 -8.86 -5.18 -3.59
N ALA A 30 -9.99 -5.71 -4.05
CA ALA A 30 -10.80 -5.04 -5.06
C ALA A 30 -11.31 -3.67 -4.57
N ALA A 31 -11.77 -3.59 -3.32
CA ALA A 31 -12.19 -2.34 -2.70
C ALA A 31 -11.01 -1.35 -2.60
N ALA A 32 -9.85 -1.77 -2.10
CA ALA A 32 -8.69 -0.90 -1.94
C ALA A 32 -8.16 -0.35 -3.28
N LEU A 33 -8.21 -1.14 -4.35
CA LEU A 33 -7.85 -0.68 -5.69
C LEU A 33 -8.85 0.36 -6.23
N ARG A 34 -10.16 0.13 -6.05
CA ARG A 34 -11.21 1.11 -6.43
C ARG A 34 -11.06 2.41 -5.65
N ASP A 35 -10.82 2.35 -4.34
CA ASP A 35 -10.56 3.52 -3.50
C ASP A 35 -9.32 4.32 -3.95
N SER A 36 -8.38 3.66 -4.62
CA SER A 36 -7.19 4.28 -5.22
C SER A 36 -7.45 4.85 -6.62
N GLY A 37 -8.69 4.78 -7.11
CA GLY A 37 -9.10 5.29 -8.42
C GLY A 37 -8.73 4.39 -9.59
N ALA A 38 -8.41 3.12 -9.36
CA ALA A 38 -8.16 2.14 -10.40
C ALA A 38 -9.46 1.70 -11.11
N ASP A 39 -9.35 1.37 -12.40
CA ASP A 39 -10.35 0.59 -13.12
C ASP A 39 -10.16 -0.89 -12.77
N VAL A 40 -11.10 -1.46 -12.01
CA VAL A 40 -10.94 -2.79 -11.42
C VAL A 40 -11.85 -3.80 -12.12
N ARG A 41 -11.23 -4.74 -12.80
CA ARG A 41 -11.86 -5.98 -13.25
C ARG A 41 -11.66 -7.06 -12.18
N TRP A 42 -12.74 -7.70 -11.77
CA TRP A 42 -12.69 -8.80 -10.81
C TRP A 42 -13.13 -10.10 -11.48
N ILE A 43 -12.23 -11.09 -11.49
CA ILE A 43 -12.44 -12.44 -12.00
C ILE A 43 -12.79 -13.32 -10.79
N ILE A 44 -14.09 -13.56 -10.62
CA ILE A 44 -14.67 -14.26 -9.47
C ILE A 44 -14.54 -15.78 -9.55
N ASP A 45 -14.33 -16.32 -10.72
CA ASP A 45 -14.03 -17.72 -10.96
C ASP A 45 -12.62 -17.85 -11.56
N PRO A 46 -11.61 -18.22 -10.75
CA PRO A 46 -10.25 -18.37 -11.23
C PRO A 46 -10.08 -19.38 -12.36
N ALA A 47 -10.96 -20.39 -12.45
CA ALA A 47 -10.91 -21.37 -13.52
C ALA A 47 -11.35 -20.80 -14.88
N SER A 48 -12.14 -19.73 -14.88
CA SER A 48 -12.56 -19.02 -16.08
C SER A 48 -11.53 -18.03 -16.64
N LEU A 49 -10.39 -17.83 -15.94
CA LEU A 49 -9.35 -16.89 -16.36
C LEU A 49 -8.76 -17.25 -17.73
N ARG A 50 -8.81 -16.28 -18.65
CA ARG A 50 -8.14 -16.35 -19.95
C ARG A 50 -6.93 -15.42 -19.94
N ASP A 51 -5.91 -15.71 -20.76
CA ASP A 51 -4.68 -14.92 -20.81
C ASP A 51 -4.96 -13.45 -21.18
N GLU A 52 -5.90 -13.23 -22.11
CA GLU A 52 -6.31 -11.89 -22.52
C GLU A 52 -6.93 -11.04 -21.40
N ASP A 53 -7.37 -11.66 -20.32
CA ASP A 53 -7.97 -10.94 -19.19
C ASP A 53 -6.95 -10.11 -18.41
N VAL A 54 -5.66 -10.43 -18.53
CA VAL A 54 -4.56 -9.80 -17.79
C VAL A 54 -3.51 -9.14 -18.67
N THR A 55 -3.52 -9.33 -19.99
CA THR A 55 -2.44 -8.88 -20.89
C THR A 55 -2.26 -7.38 -20.94
N ASP A 56 -3.32 -6.60 -20.76
CA ASP A 56 -3.32 -5.13 -20.72
C ASP A 56 -3.47 -4.56 -19.31
N ALA A 57 -3.38 -5.41 -18.28
CA ALA A 57 -3.43 -4.97 -16.90
C ALA A 57 -2.14 -4.24 -16.51
N TYR A 58 -2.28 -3.21 -15.68
CA TYR A 58 -1.15 -2.57 -15.02
C TYR A 58 -0.73 -3.31 -13.76
N PHE A 59 -1.73 -3.81 -12.99
CA PHE A 59 -1.49 -4.55 -11.76
C PHE A 59 -2.50 -5.69 -11.62
N VAL A 60 -2.00 -6.87 -11.31
CA VAL A 60 -2.79 -8.09 -11.08
C VAL A 60 -2.57 -8.58 -9.65
N ILE A 61 -3.65 -8.85 -8.93
CA ILE A 61 -3.63 -9.47 -7.61
C ILE A 61 -4.36 -10.81 -7.70
N SER A 62 -3.66 -11.90 -7.39
CA SER A 62 -4.22 -13.26 -7.32
C SER A 62 -4.29 -13.70 -5.86
N THR A 63 -5.48 -14.09 -5.40
CA THR A 63 -5.72 -14.58 -4.04
C THR A 63 -5.78 -16.11 -3.92
N PRO A 64 -6.08 -16.90 -4.96
CA PRO A 64 -6.02 -18.34 -4.86
C PRO A 64 -4.60 -18.84 -4.55
N GLN A 65 -4.51 -19.82 -3.64
CA GLN A 65 -3.25 -20.49 -3.32
C GLN A 65 -3.00 -21.67 -4.26
N ASP A 66 -3.08 -21.40 -5.56
CA ASP A 66 -2.86 -22.36 -6.65
C ASP A 66 -1.51 -22.08 -7.31
N GLU A 67 -0.57 -23.01 -7.17
CA GLU A 67 0.77 -22.87 -7.72
C GLU A 67 0.79 -22.89 -9.25
N ALA A 68 -0.08 -23.67 -9.91
CA ALA A 68 -0.15 -23.71 -11.35
C ALA A 68 -0.66 -22.40 -11.94
N LEU A 69 -1.72 -21.84 -11.34
CA LEU A 69 -2.24 -20.52 -11.68
C LEU A 69 -1.18 -19.43 -11.44
N SER A 70 -0.51 -19.46 -10.31
CA SER A 70 0.51 -18.47 -9.95
C SER A 70 1.71 -18.51 -10.89
N ALA A 71 2.16 -19.71 -11.30
CA ALA A 71 3.23 -19.89 -12.28
C ALA A 71 2.81 -19.38 -13.67
N ARG A 72 1.57 -19.67 -14.12
CA ARG A 72 1.01 -19.15 -15.37
C ARG A 72 0.96 -17.63 -15.37
N LEU A 73 0.43 -17.02 -14.29
CA LEU A 73 0.36 -15.57 -14.13
C LEU A 73 1.76 -14.94 -14.12
N ARG A 74 2.74 -15.60 -13.52
CA ARG A 74 4.13 -15.14 -13.54
C ARG A 74 4.70 -15.11 -14.95
N ALA A 75 4.49 -16.15 -15.73
CA ALA A 75 4.94 -16.19 -17.13
C ALA A 75 4.29 -15.06 -17.96
N LEU A 76 2.98 -14.84 -17.79
CA LEU A 76 2.26 -13.73 -18.44
C LEU A 76 2.78 -12.36 -17.98
N ALA A 77 3.07 -12.20 -16.69
CA ALA A 77 3.62 -10.95 -16.17
C ALA A 77 5.03 -10.67 -16.68
N ASP A 78 5.87 -11.70 -16.85
CA ASP A 78 7.19 -11.57 -17.48
C ASP A 78 7.08 -11.16 -18.96
N GLN A 79 6.06 -11.65 -19.68
CA GLN A 79 5.81 -11.35 -21.07
C GLN A 79 5.19 -9.96 -21.27
N HIS A 80 4.12 -9.62 -20.53
CA HIS A 80 3.31 -8.42 -20.73
C HIS A 80 3.67 -7.27 -19.81
N LYS A 81 4.60 -7.49 -18.86
CA LYS A 81 5.19 -6.46 -17.97
C LYS A 81 4.21 -5.82 -16.99
N PHE A 82 3.14 -6.51 -16.62
CA PHE A 82 2.29 -6.03 -15.54
C PHE A 82 2.88 -6.36 -14.16
N LEU A 83 2.53 -5.59 -13.15
CA LEU A 83 2.86 -5.87 -11.76
C LEU A 83 2.00 -7.03 -11.27
N LEU A 84 2.61 -8.03 -10.64
CA LEU A 84 1.92 -9.22 -10.13
C LEU A 84 2.13 -9.37 -8.62
N CYS A 85 1.03 -9.53 -7.89
CA CYS A 85 1.00 -9.96 -6.50
C CYS A 85 0.25 -11.28 -6.40
N CYS A 86 0.92 -12.36 -6.00
CA CYS A 86 0.27 -13.61 -5.60
C CYS A 86 0.25 -13.66 -4.08
N ILE A 87 -0.94 -13.59 -3.48
CA ILE A 87 -1.10 -13.58 -2.03
C ILE A 87 -0.59 -14.89 -1.46
N ASP A 88 0.20 -14.81 -0.38
CA ASP A 88 0.87 -15.93 0.30
C ASP A 88 1.82 -16.79 -0.57
N GLN A 89 2.06 -16.36 -1.83
CA GLN A 89 2.97 -17.02 -2.76
C GLN A 89 4.01 -16.03 -3.34
N PRO A 90 4.83 -15.38 -2.51
CA PRO A 90 5.72 -14.29 -2.93
C PRO A 90 6.77 -14.69 -3.97
N LYS A 91 7.05 -16.00 -4.11
CA LYS A 91 7.98 -16.52 -5.13
C LYS A 91 7.52 -16.27 -6.57
N TYR A 92 6.21 -16.11 -6.79
CA TYR A 92 5.63 -15.84 -8.11
C TYR A 92 5.37 -14.35 -8.34
N GLY A 93 5.27 -13.52 -7.30
CA GLY A 93 4.97 -12.10 -7.41
C GLY A 93 6.19 -11.22 -7.64
N PHE A 94 5.96 -10.05 -8.22
CA PHE A 94 6.91 -8.92 -8.23
C PHE A 94 6.61 -7.92 -7.12
N VAL A 95 5.39 -7.97 -6.59
CA VAL A 95 4.87 -7.05 -5.56
C VAL A 95 4.46 -7.86 -4.35
N ALA A 96 4.83 -7.40 -3.16
CA ALA A 96 4.32 -7.89 -1.89
C ALA A 96 3.43 -6.83 -1.25
N MET A 97 2.28 -7.27 -0.75
CA MET A 97 1.38 -6.38 -0.02
C MET A 97 1.92 -6.11 1.38
N THR A 98 1.77 -4.89 1.83
CA THR A 98 2.21 -4.42 3.15
C THR A 98 1.04 -4.23 4.10
N ALA A 99 1.28 -4.29 5.40
CA ALA A 99 0.31 -3.82 6.37
C ALA A 99 0.23 -2.30 6.30
N ILE A 100 -0.98 -1.73 6.20
CA ILE A 100 -1.17 -0.28 6.03
C ILE A 100 -1.95 0.29 7.19
N ALA A 101 -1.41 1.34 7.83
CA ALA A 101 -2.14 2.23 8.71
C ALA A 101 -2.59 3.47 7.93
N LYS A 102 -3.84 3.94 8.17
CA LYS A 102 -4.48 5.01 7.38
C LYS A 102 -5.06 6.09 8.29
N ALA A 103 -4.83 7.36 7.96
CA ALA A 103 -5.51 8.48 8.62
C ALA A 103 -5.66 9.64 7.63
N GLY A 104 -6.87 9.96 7.21
CA GLY A 104 -7.12 10.92 6.14
C GLY A 104 -6.26 10.61 4.91
N PRO A 105 -5.44 11.55 4.43
CA PRO A 105 -4.57 11.35 3.28
C PRO A 105 -3.30 10.53 3.60
N VAL A 106 -2.98 10.32 4.88
CA VAL A 106 -1.73 9.63 5.27
C VAL A 106 -1.86 8.12 5.13
N ARG A 107 -0.83 7.50 4.61
CA ARG A 107 -0.67 6.05 4.50
C ARG A 107 0.72 5.66 4.98
N ILE A 108 0.79 4.76 5.97
CA ILE A 108 2.06 4.20 6.46
C ILE A 108 2.07 2.72 6.09
N ALA A 109 2.97 2.35 5.20
CA ALA A 109 3.15 0.97 4.77
C ALA A 109 4.25 0.30 5.61
N ILE A 110 3.96 -0.87 6.16
CA ILE A 110 4.86 -1.62 7.04
C ILE A 110 5.17 -2.95 6.38
N ALA A 111 6.40 -3.11 5.94
CA ALA A 111 6.92 -4.34 5.36
C ALA A 111 7.92 -4.98 6.32
N THR A 112 7.76 -6.28 6.59
CA THR A 112 8.70 -7.08 7.39
C THR A 112 9.40 -8.14 6.54
N SER A 113 9.30 -8.05 5.22
CA SER A 113 9.83 -9.02 4.24
C SER A 113 9.38 -10.47 4.52
N GLY A 114 8.21 -10.65 5.14
CA GLY A 114 7.70 -11.95 5.56
C GLY A 114 8.35 -12.54 6.82
N LEU A 115 9.39 -11.89 7.39
CA LEU A 115 10.14 -12.43 8.53
C LEU A 115 9.39 -12.30 9.86
N ALA A 116 8.56 -11.26 10.02
CA ALA A 116 7.90 -10.97 11.29
C ALA A 116 6.46 -10.42 11.07
N PRO A 117 5.54 -11.19 10.51
CA PRO A 117 4.19 -10.71 10.17
C PRO A 117 3.42 -10.23 11.41
N ARG A 118 3.64 -10.88 12.57
CA ARG A 118 3.04 -10.47 13.85
C ARG A 118 3.52 -9.08 14.29
N VAL A 119 4.80 -8.78 14.14
CA VAL A 119 5.36 -7.45 14.45
C VAL A 119 4.74 -6.39 13.52
N GLY A 120 4.66 -6.67 12.22
CA GLY A 120 4.00 -5.78 11.26
C GLY A 120 2.54 -5.49 11.63
N LYS A 121 1.79 -6.50 12.08
CA LYS A 121 0.40 -6.35 12.55
C LYS A 121 0.31 -5.45 13.80
N ILE A 122 1.20 -5.66 14.78
CA ILE A 122 1.23 -4.87 16.01
C ILE A 122 1.57 -3.41 15.69
N LEU A 123 2.61 -3.17 14.89
CA LEU A 123 3.00 -1.82 14.45
C LEU A 123 1.84 -1.12 13.74
N ARG A 124 1.18 -1.79 12.80
CA ARG A 124 0.00 -1.24 12.13
C ARG A 124 -1.09 -0.83 13.11
N GLN A 125 -1.41 -1.70 14.08
CA GLN A 125 -2.44 -1.42 15.07
C GLN A 125 -2.08 -0.22 15.97
N ARG A 126 -0.83 -0.13 16.41
CA ARG A 126 -0.35 0.97 17.26
C ARG A 126 -0.31 2.30 16.50
N LEU A 127 0.22 2.30 15.28
CA LEU A 127 0.22 3.49 14.44
C LEU A 127 -1.21 3.92 14.06
N GLN A 128 -2.11 2.98 13.77
CA GLN A 128 -3.50 3.28 13.50
C GLN A 128 -4.20 3.95 14.70
N ALA A 129 -3.90 3.50 15.93
CA ALA A 129 -4.46 4.08 17.14
C ALA A 129 -3.85 5.46 17.49
N ALA A 130 -2.58 5.68 17.15
CA ALA A 130 -1.91 6.96 17.37
C ALA A 130 -2.37 8.05 16.38
N MET A 131 -2.73 7.66 15.16
CA MET A 131 -3.25 8.56 14.12
C MET A 131 -4.77 8.75 14.30
N ASP A 132 -5.15 9.50 15.34
CA ASP A 132 -6.52 9.80 15.66
C ASP A 132 -7.17 10.84 14.72
N GLU A 133 -8.39 11.27 15.03
CA GLU A 133 -9.12 12.28 14.26
C GLU A 133 -8.42 13.66 14.31
N ARG A 134 -7.76 13.98 15.44
CA ARG A 134 -7.01 15.24 15.57
C ARG A 134 -5.83 15.27 14.61
N PHE A 135 -5.09 14.16 14.52
CA PHE A 135 -4.01 14.00 13.55
C PHE A 135 -4.53 14.15 12.11
N THR A 136 -5.65 13.50 11.79
CA THR A 136 -6.26 13.59 10.45
C THR A 136 -6.59 15.04 10.10
N ARG A 137 -7.28 15.77 10.99
CA ARG A 137 -7.60 17.19 10.79
C ARG A 137 -6.37 18.08 10.66
N PHE A 138 -5.31 17.81 11.41
CA PHE A 138 -4.06 18.55 11.32
C PHE A 138 -3.43 18.41 9.91
N VAL A 139 -3.31 17.19 9.40
CA VAL A 139 -2.71 16.94 8.09
C VAL A 139 -3.58 17.51 6.95
N GLU A 140 -4.90 17.39 7.05
CA GLU A 140 -5.84 17.97 6.08
C GLU A 140 -5.74 19.50 6.05
N ARG A 141 -5.60 20.14 7.22
CA ARG A 141 -5.39 21.59 7.31
C ARG A 141 -4.09 22.03 6.66
N LEU A 142 -2.98 21.31 6.91
CA LEU A 142 -1.70 21.56 6.23
C LEU A 142 -1.84 21.41 4.71
N GLY A 143 -2.55 20.38 4.25
CA GLY A 143 -2.86 20.18 2.83
C GLY A 143 -3.64 21.35 2.23
N GLY A 144 -4.65 21.85 2.94
CA GLY A 144 -5.40 23.04 2.55
C GLY A 144 -4.53 24.29 2.44
N MET A 145 -3.68 24.54 3.43
CA MET A 145 -2.71 25.66 3.41
C MET A 145 -1.78 25.59 2.21
N LYS A 146 -1.24 24.39 1.93
CA LYS A 146 -0.39 24.17 0.74
C LYS A 146 -1.10 24.53 -0.56
N LEU A 147 -2.37 24.13 -0.72
CA LEU A 147 -3.15 24.46 -1.93
C LEU A 147 -3.42 25.95 -2.07
N VAL A 148 -3.71 26.65 -0.97
CA VAL A 148 -3.88 28.12 -0.98
C VAL A 148 -2.59 28.80 -1.42
N MET A 149 -1.45 28.44 -0.80
CA MET A 149 -0.15 28.99 -1.17
C MET A 149 0.21 28.76 -2.64
N GLN A 150 -0.14 27.59 -3.19
CA GLN A 150 0.10 27.29 -4.60
C GLN A 150 -0.70 28.17 -5.55
N ARG A 151 -1.91 28.61 -5.13
CA ARG A 151 -2.74 29.55 -5.92
C ARG A 151 -2.27 31.00 -5.80
N GLU A 152 -1.91 31.42 -4.59
CA GLU A 152 -1.49 32.80 -4.32
C GLU A 152 -0.10 33.09 -4.83
N LYS A 153 0.80 32.10 -4.78
CA LYS A 153 2.19 32.19 -5.20
C LYS A 153 2.53 31.05 -6.16
N PRO A 154 2.01 31.09 -7.39
CA PRO A 154 2.29 30.08 -8.40
C PRO A 154 3.74 30.21 -8.91
N GLY A 155 4.23 29.17 -9.58
CA GLY A 155 5.53 29.19 -10.23
C GLY A 155 6.68 28.66 -9.37
N PRO A 156 7.78 28.27 -10.02
CA PRO A 156 8.96 27.71 -9.37
C PRO A 156 9.74 28.74 -8.54
N GLU A 157 9.68 30.04 -8.89
CA GLU A 157 10.33 31.15 -8.20
C GLU A 157 9.88 31.30 -6.74
N HIS A 158 8.63 30.92 -6.44
CA HIS A 158 8.07 30.93 -5.08
C HIS A 158 8.22 29.58 -4.33
N ALA A 159 8.89 28.59 -4.90
CA ALA A 159 8.98 27.25 -4.32
C ALA A 159 9.66 27.25 -2.94
N ALA A 160 10.72 28.06 -2.78
CA ALA A 160 11.46 28.17 -1.52
C ALA A 160 10.59 28.81 -0.41
N GLU A 161 9.86 29.86 -0.75
CA GLU A 161 8.97 30.55 0.18
C GLU A 161 7.82 29.65 0.62
N ARG A 162 7.15 28.97 -0.32
CA ARG A 162 6.10 27.98 0.00
C ARG A 162 6.61 26.87 0.91
N ARG A 163 7.85 26.39 0.66
CA ARG A 163 8.47 25.37 1.47
C ARG A 163 8.74 25.86 2.90
N ALA A 164 9.29 27.06 3.06
CA ALA A 164 9.56 27.67 4.37
C ALA A 164 8.28 27.80 5.19
N ALA A 165 7.22 28.33 4.59
CA ALA A 165 5.93 28.47 5.28
C ALA A 165 5.29 27.11 5.67
N MET A 166 5.48 26.05 4.88
CA MET A 166 4.99 24.72 5.26
C MET A 166 5.82 24.08 6.37
N ILE A 167 7.13 24.39 6.45
CA ILE A 167 7.98 23.95 7.57
C ILE A 167 7.51 24.65 8.85
N GLU A 168 7.33 25.97 8.82
CA GLU A 168 6.83 26.76 9.94
C GLU A 168 5.44 26.29 10.40
N ALA A 169 4.52 26.01 9.46
CA ALA A 169 3.18 25.53 9.77
C ALA A 169 3.17 24.13 10.43
N ALA A 170 4.21 23.33 10.25
CA ALA A 170 4.37 22.03 10.89
C ALA A 170 5.27 22.08 12.14
N ASP A 171 5.80 23.25 12.50
CA ASP A 171 6.65 23.40 13.68
C ASP A 171 5.89 23.03 14.96
N GLY A 172 6.58 22.36 15.89
CA GLY A 172 5.99 21.82 17.10
C GLY A 172 5.16 20.53 16.92
N PHE A 173 5.02 20.01 15.69
CA PHE A 173 4.49 18.65 15.52
C PHE A 173 5.57 17.63 15.88
N ASP A 174 5.25 16.76 16.84
CA ASP A 174 6.14 15.71 17.32
C ASP A 174 5.41 14.36 17.41
N ALA A 175 6.16 13.28 17.30
CA ALA A 175 5.66 11.92 17.41
C ALA A 175 6.66 11.06 18.18
N ASP A 176 6.31 10.72 19.41
CA ASP A 176 7.11 9.77 20.20
C ASP A 176 6.79 8.33 19.81
N VAL A 177 7.83 7.55 19.52
CA VAL A 177 7.73 6.13 19.17
C VAL A 177 8.57 5.31 20.13
N HIS A 178 7.88 4.55 20.99
CA HIS A 178 8.53 3.68 21.97
C HIS A 178 8.28 2.21 21.68
N PHE A 179 9.35 1.37 21.76
CA PHE A 179 9.29 -0.07 21.60
C PHE A 179 9.57 -0.78 22.90
N THR A 180 8.79 -1.81 23.21
CA THR A 180 9.06 -2.75 24.30
C THR A 180 9.33 -4.13 23.73
N TYR A 181 10.24 -4.84 24.32
CA TYR A 181 10.69 -6.15 23.85
C TYR A 181 10.26 -7.26 24.82
N PRO A 182 10.06 -8.50 24.33
CA PRO A 182 9.81 -9.67 25.19
C PRO A 182 11.02 -9.94 26.09
N SER A 183 10.81 -10.43 27.30
CA SER A 183 11.87 -10.70 28.28
C SER A 183 12.97 -11.68 27.79
N TRP A 184 12.62 -12.60 26.87
CA TRP A 184 13.59 -13.52 26.29
C TRP A 184 14.59 -12.88 25.35
N PHE A 185 14.30 -11.67 24.83
CA PHE A 185 15.16 -11.02 23.85
C PHE A 185 16.49 -10.58 24.44
N ASP A 186 16.47 -10.09 25.68
CA ASP A 186 17.64 -9.61 26.40
C ASP A 186 18.31 -10.74 27.25
N ALA A 187 17.70 -11.93 27.26
CA ALA A 187 18.29 -13.07 27.98
C ALA A 187 19.56 -13.56 27.28
N PRO A 188 20.65 -13.85 28.03
CA PRO A 188 21.86 -14.40 27.44
C PRO A 188 21.53 -15.72 26.70
N ARG A 189 22.05 -15.84 25.47
CA ARG A 189 21.94 -17.09 24.72
C ARG A 189 22.78 -18.14 25.44
N GLY A 190 22.11 -19.12 26.05
CA GLY A 190 22.76 -20.26 26.68
C GLY A 190 23.52 -21.12 25.67
#